data_a06d9d194cdcfb2e7fc1316d2126afb7
#
_entry.id   a06d9d194cdcfb2e7fc1316d2126afb7
#
_cell.length_a   1.000
_cell.length_b   1.000
_cell.length_c   1.000
_cell.angle_alpha   90.00
_cell.angle_beta   90.00
_cell.angle_gamma   90.00
#
_symmetry.space_group_name_H-M   'P 1'
#
loop_
_entity.id
_entity.type
_entity.pdbx_description
1 polymer ?
#
loop_
_entity_poly.entity_id
_entity_poly.type
_entity_poly.pdbx_seq_one_letter_code
_entity_poly.pdbx_strand_id
1 'polypeptide(L)'
;MPQVQLRVFPAGATQLNDDLAFACHDGQVTYFNGHLPVFTHAQDDLGAFRLFTSQLVVNGSATQGDIRRAFGVPKVAVQRAVDKYRAGGAGAFFVPRKPRPGRKLTPEVLAQVQARLDQGESVPEISRQTGVLANTIHKAIRAGRLRERAKKKTLGPPS
;
A
#
# COMPACT_ATOMS: atom_id res chain seq x y z
N MET A 1 45.53 12.89 27.15
CA MET A 1 44.54 11.88 27.56
C MET A 1 43.68 11.59 26.38
N PRO A 2 43.61 10.37 25.84
CA PRO A 2 42.65 10.05 24.79
C PRO A 2 41.27 10.13 25.39
N GLN A 3 40.42 11.02 24.85
CA GLN A 3 39.02 11.06 25.21
C GLN A 3 38.33 9.82 24.61
N VAL A 4 37.80 8.96 25.47
CA VAL A 4 36.93 7.87 25.05
C VAL A 4 35.60 8.52 24.62
N GLN A 5 35.36 8.59 23.31
CA GLN A 5 34.04 8.97 22.81
C GLN A 5 33.05 7.88 23.20
N LEU A 6 32.22 8.16 24.20
CA LEU A 6 31.05 7.30 24.51
C LEU A 6 30.14 7.30 23.31
N ARG A 7 29.77 6.09 22.84
CA ARG A 7 28.79 5.96 21.79
C ARG A 7 27.46 6.48 22.32
N VAL A 8 26.84 7.39 21.58
CA VAL A 8 25.51 7.96 21.94
C VAL A 8 24.41 6.93 21.78
N PHE A 9 24.58 5.95 20.89
CA PHE A 9 23.60 4.92 20.58
C PHE A 9 24.12 3.51 20.85
N PRO A 10 23.22 2.52 21.04
CA PRO A 10 23.60 1.12 21.17
C PRO A 10 24.42 0.62 19.97
N ALA A 11 25.28 -0.35 20.20
CA ALA A 11 26.07 -0.96 19.14
C ALA A 11 25.16 -1.60 18.08
N GLY A 12 25.43 -1.34 16.79
CA GLY A 12 24.63 -1.85 15.68
C GLY A 12 23.37 -1.05 15.35
N ALA A 13 23.06 0.00 16.11
CA ALA A 13 21.95 0.89 15.77
C ALA A 13 22.30 1.80 14.58
N THR A 14 21.32 2.00 13.70
CA THR A 14 21.39 2.95 12.59
C THR A 14 20.91 4.31 13.06
N GLN A 15 21.74 5.34 12.89
CA GLN A 15 21.40 6.69 13.27
C GLN A 15 20.31 7.27 12.35
N LEU A 16 19.28 7.83 12.95
CA LEU A 16 18.21 8.55 12.27
C LEU A 16 18.53 10.06 12.20
N ASN A 17 18.94 10.62 13.35
CA ASN A 17 19.46 11.98 13.52
C ASN A 17 20.36 12.02 14.76
N ASP A 18 20.69 13.20 15.27
CA ASP A 18 21.61 13.36 16.40
C ASP A 18 21.09 12.74 17.71
N ASP A 19 19.77 12.69 17.90
CA ASP A 19 19.12 12.22 19.13
C ASP A 19 18.51 10.83 18.99
N LEU A 20 18.20 10.38 17.78
CA LEU A 20 17.45 9.17 17.49
C LEU A 20 18.23 8.19 16.64
N ALA A 21 18.08 6.91 17.00
CA ALA A 21 18.56 5.78 16.23
C ALA A 21 17.53 4.64 16.22
N PHE A 22 17.71 3.65 15.37
CA PHE A 22 16.92 2.43 15.37
C PHE A 22 17.79 1.21 15.10
N ALA A 23 17.34 0.07 15.58
CA ALA A 23 17.95 -1.23 15.29
C ALA A 23 16.88 -2.24 14.92
N CYS A 24 17.22 -3.13 13.97
CA CYS A 24 16.38 -4.26 13.60
C CYS A 24 17.00 -5.53 14.18
N HIS A 25 16.26 -6.22 15.02
CA HIS A 25 16.69 -7.48 15.62
C HIS A 25 15.49 -8.43 15.74
N ASP A 26 15.67 -9.68 15.35
CA ASP A 26 14.65 -10.74 15.44
C ASP A 26 13.27 -10.34 14.86
N GLY A 27 13.26 -9.64 13.72
CA GLY A 27 12.01 -9.19 13.07
C GLY A 27 11.31 -8.04 13.79
N GLN A 28 11.99 -7.40 14.74
CA GLN A 28 11.48 -6.20 15.42
C GLN A 28 12.36 -4.99 15.12
N VAL A 29 11.73 -3.83 15.05
CA VAL A 29 12.39 -2.53 14.94
C VAL A 29 12.24 -1.80 16.26
N THR A 30 13.36 -1.50 16.90
CA THR A 30 13.40 -0.73 18.14
C THR A 30 14.03 0.61 17.89
N TYR A 31 13.37 1.67 18.34
CA TYR A 31 13.88 3.04 18.27
C TYR A 31 14.48 3.45 19.60
N PHE A 32 15.55 4.22 19.53
CA PHE A 32 16.29 4.69 20.69
C PHE A 32 16.42 6.21 20.67
N ASN A 33 16.26 6.81 21.85
CA ASN A 33 16.69 8.18 22.12
C ASN A 33 17.96 8.06 22.98
N GLY A 34 19.13 8.36 22.39
CA GLY A 34 20.39 7.95 22.99
C GLY A 34 20.45 6.43 23.16
N HIS A 35 20.65 5.97 24.40
CA HIS A 35 20.61 4.55 24.75
C HIS A 35 19.23 4.03 25.17
N LEU A 36 18.24 4.92 25.35
CA LEU A 36 16.93 4.56 25.87
C LEU A 36 16.02 4.06 24.75
N PRO A 37 15.50 2.82 24.80
CA PRO A 37 14.49 2.36 23.88
C PRO A 37 13.17 3.09 24.14
N VAL A 38 12.62 3.71 23.11
CA VAL A 38 11.39 4.54 23.21
C VAL A 38 10.19 3.94 22.51
N PHE A 39 10.41 3.08 21.51
CA PHE A 39 9.33 2.42 20.79
C PHE A 39 9.84 1.16 20.10
N THR A 40 8.99 0.12 20.05
CA THR A 40 9.29 -1.13 19.33
C THR A 40 8.06 -1.60 18.58
N HIS A 41 8.24 -2.10 17.36
CA HIS A 41 7.18 -2.73 16.57
C HIS A 41 7.73 -3.86 15.71
N ALA A 42 6.86 -4.76 15.26
CA ALA A 42 7.24 -5.78 14.30
C ALA A 42 7.63 -5.16 12.96
N GLN A 43 8.63 -5.72 12.30
CA GLN A 43 9.17 -5.17 11.04
C GLN A 43 8.12 -5.10 9.92
N ASP A 44 7.14 -5.99 9.92
CA ASP A 44 6.03 -6.03 8.98
C ASP A 44 4.82 -5.16 9.38
N ASP A 45 4.81 -4.61 10.60
CA ASP A 45 3.75 -3.70 11.06
C ASP A 45 3.93 -2.29 10.51
N LEU A 46 3.46 -2.11 9.27
CA LEU A 46 3.48 -0.80 8.61
C LEU A 46 2.57 0.24 9.29
N GLY A 47 1.57 -0.21 10.04
CA GLY A 47 0.68 0.66 10.81
C GLY A 47 1.44 1.36 11.93
N ALA A 48 2.09 0.57 12.78
CA ALA A 48 2.91 1.05 13.88
C ALA A 48 4.12 1.88 13.38
N PHE A 49 4.78 1.45 12.31
CA PHE A 49 5.86 2.21 11.67
C PHE A 49 5.40 3.61 11.26
N ARG A 50 4.29 3.70 10.52
CA ARG A 50 3.75 4.98 10.03
C ARG A 50 3.28 5.87 11.17
N LEU A 51 2.65 5.28 12.18
CA LEU A 51 2.23 5.99 13.39
C LEU A 51 3.43 6.65 14.05
N PHE A 52 4.44 5.87 14.43
CA PHE A 52 5.56 6.36 15.21
C PHE A 52 6.40 7.37 14.43
N THR A 53 6.73 7.10 13.17
CA THR A 53 7.47 8.04 12.32
C THR A 53 6.72 9.34 12.09
N SER A 54 5.39 9.30 11.97
CA SER A 54 4.57 10.52 11.88
C SER A 54 4.56 11.31 13.18
N GLN A 55 4.51 10.62 14.31
CA GLN A 55 4.59 11.23 15.63
C GLN A 55 5.94 11.95 15.83
N LEU A 56 7.04 11.33 15.45
CA LEU A 56 8.37 11.96 15.49
C LEU A 56 8.43 13.25 14.68
N VAL A 57 7.82 13.27 13.50
CA VAL A 57 7.79 14.46 12.64
C VAL A 57 6.88 15.54 13.23
N VAL A 58 5.71 15.19 13.72
CA VAL A 58 4.76 16.16 14.29
C VAL A 58 5.29 16.78 15.59
N ASN A 59 5.98 16.00 16.41
CA ASN A 59 6.60 16.48 17.66
C ASN A 59 7.92 17.23 17.43
N GLY A 60 8.42 17.27 16.18
CA GLY A 60 9.67 17.93 15.86
C GLY A 60 10.95 17.15 16.25
N SER A 61 10.81 15.89 16.67
CA SER A 61 11.93 15.02 17.04
C SER A 61 12.72 14.52 15.82
N ALA A 62 12.09 14.48 14.66
CA ALA A 62 12.71 14.14 13.38
C ALA A 62 12.09 14.92 12.23
N THR A 63 12.82 15.09 11.15
CA THR A 63 12.31 15.67 9.92
C THR A 63 11.79 14.58 8.97
N GLN A 64 10.90 14.95 8.04
CA GLN A 64 10.50 14.02 6.98
C GLN A 64 11.70 13.54 6.14
N GLY A 65 12.73 14.40 6.00
CA GLY A 65 13.99 14.06 5.34
C GLY A 65 14.74 12.95 6.05
N ASP A 66 14.79 12.99 7.39
CA ASP A 66 15.47 11.96 8.20
C ASP A 66 14.80 10.60 8.03
N ILE A 67 13.45 10.56 8.13
CA ILE A 67 12.67 9.33 7.92
C ILE A 67 12.92 8.76 6.51
N ARG A 68 12.89 9.61 5.50
CA ARG A 68 13.13 9.17 4.10
C ARG A 68 14.53 8.61 3.91
N ARG A 69 15.52 9.26 4.47
CA ARG A 69 16.95 8.87 4.36
C ARG A 69 17.21 7.55 5.09
N ALA A 70 16.65 7.41 6.28
CA ALA A 70 16.88 6.24 7.13
C ALA A 70 16.17 4.98 6.63
N PHE A 71 14.94 5.12 6.10
CA PHE A 71 14.08 3.99 5.73
C PHE A 71 13.84 3.82 4.22
N GLY A 72 14.38 4.71 3.39
CA GLY A 72 14.18 4.66 1.94
C GLY A 72 12.72 4.89 1.50
N VAL A 73 11.89 5.54 2.31
CA VAL A 73 10.45 5.73 2.06
C VAL A 73 10.23 6.91 1.11
N PRO A 74 9.31 6.81 0.12
CA PRO A 74 8.98 7.93 -0.76
C PRO A 74 8.40 9.12 0.01
N LYS A 75 8.72 10.35 -0.42
CA LYS A 75 8.23 11.61 0.18
C LYS A 75 6.71 11.61 0.38
N VAL A 76 5.98 11.19 -0.66
CA VAL A 76 4.51 11.16 -0.65
C VAL A 76 3.95 10.20 0.43
N ALA A 77 4.64 9.09 0.68
CA ALA A 77 4.22 8.14 1.71
C ALA A 77 4.37 8.73 3.12
N VAL A 78 5.50 9.40 3.39
CA VAL A 78 5.74 10.08 4.67
C VAL A 78 4.75 11.23 4.86
N GLN A 79 4.56 12.08 3.84
CA GLN A 79 3.62 13.19 3.90
C GLN A 79 2.20 12.71 4.20
N ARG A 80 1.70 11.71 3.48
CA ARG A 80 0.36 11.14 3.73
C ARG A 80 0.20 10.57 5.14
N ALA A 81 1.25 9.97 5.68
CA ALA A 81 1.22 9.44 7.04
C ALA A 81 1.17 10.58 8.07
N VAL A 82 1.96 11.63 7.89
CA VAL A 82 1.95 12.84 8.74
C VAL A 82 0.59 13.54 8.68
N ASP A 83 0.02 13.72 7.50
CA ASP A 83 -1.30 14.33 7.32
C ASP A 83 -2.39 13.51 8.00
N LYS A 84 -2.30 12.18 7.88
CA LYS A 84 -3.21 11.25 8.56
C LYS A 84 -3.11 11.34 10.08
N TYR A 85 -1.89 11.47 10.61
CA TYR A 85 -1.66 11.66 12.04
C TYR A 85 -2.24 12.99 12.54
N ARG A 86 -2.02 14.08 11.79
CA ARG A 86 -2.58 15.40 12.13
C ARG A 86 -4.12 15.43 12.11
N ALA A 87 -4.73 14.70 11.19
CA ALA A 87 -6.18 14.66 11.03
C ALA A 87 -6.90 13.78 12.07
N GLY A 88 -6.32 12.66 12.48
CA GLY A 88 -6.99 11.65 13.30
C GLY A 88 -6.15 11.04 14.42
N GLY A 89 -4.96 11.56 14.68
CA GLY A 89 -4.07 11.06 15.73
C GLY A 89 -3.67 9.61 15.55
N ALA A 90 -3.22 8.99 16.62
CA ALA A 90 -2.77 7.60 16.64
C ALA A 90 -3.85 6.60 16.19
N GLY A 91 -5.10 6.81 16.62
CA GLY A 91 -6.23 5.94 16.32
C GLY A 91 -6.49 5.77 14.81
N ALA A 92 -6.14 6.77 14.00
CA ALA A 92 -6.34 6.73 12.56
C ALA A 92 -5.59 5.56 11.88
N PHE A 93 -4.46 5.11 12.45
CA PHE A 93 -3.63 4.07 11.86
C PHE A 93 -4.15 2.65 12.10
N PHE A 94 -5.02 2.47 13.08
CA PHE A 94 -5.59 1.18 13.50
C PHE A 94 -7.04 0.99 13.07
N VAL A 95 -7.60 1.93 12.32
CA VAL A 95 -8.93 1.78 11.73
C VAL A 95 -8.88 0.69 10.68
N PRO A 96 -9.74 -0.35 10.75
CA PRO A 96 -9.85 -1.36 9.71
C PRO A 96 -10.10 -0.67 8.37
N ARG A 97 -9.36 -1.06 7.33
CA ARG A 97 -9.63 -0.55 5.99
C ARG A 97 -11.06 -0.92 5.64
N LYS A 98 -11.90 0.09 5.46
CA LYS A 98 -13.21 -0.13 4.84
C LYS A 98 -12.97 -0.91 3.55
N PRO A 99 -13.66 -2.05 3.35
CA PRO A 99 -13.58 -2.75 2.09
C PRO A 99 -13.86 -1.71 1.01
N ARG A 100 -12.97 -1.60 0.02
CA ARG A 100 -13.20 -0.67 -1.09
C ARG A 100 -14.55 -1.01 -1.69
N PRO A 101 -15.57 -0.12 -1.64
CA PRO A 101 -16.80 -0.34 -2.36
C PRO A 101 -16.41 -0.37 -3.83
N GLY A 102 -16.57 -1.50 -4.48
CA GLY A 102 -16.35 -1.55 -5.91
C GLY A 102 -15.32 -2.56 -6.40
N ARG A 103 -15.37 -3.79 -5.97
CA ARG A 103 -15.29 -4.83 -6.99
C ARG A 103 -16.59 -4.75 -7.79
N LYS A 104 -16.57 -3.88 -8.82
CA LYS A 104 -17.66 -3.81 -9.81
C LYS A 104 -17.91 -5.16 -10.52
N LEU A 105 -17.05 -6.13 -10.31
CA LEU A 105 -17.12 -7.50 -10.76
C LEU A 105 -17.32 -8.42 -9.55
N THR A 106 -18.52 -8.39 -8.98
CA THR A 106 -18.96 -9.44 -8.06
C THR A 106 -19.14 -10.76 -8.83
N PRO A 107 -19.14 -11.94 -8.18
CA PRO A 107 -19.41 -13.21 -8.84
C PRO A 107 -20.70 -13.20 -9.67
N GLU A 108 -21.73 -12.53 -9.17
CA GLU A 108 -23.02 -12.37 -9.85
C GLU A 108 -22.90 -11.54 -11.12
N VAL A 109 -22.19 -10.41 -11.07
CA VAL A 109 -21.94 -9.57 -12.24
C VAL A 109 -21.06 -10.28 -13.25
N LEU A 110 -20.06 -11.04 -12.80
CA LEU A 110 -19.24 -11.88 -13.69
C LEU A 110 -20.09 -12.92 -14.43
N ALA A 111 -21.02 -13.58 -13.73
CA ALA A 111 -21.93 -14.56 -14.34
C ALA A 111 -22.86 -13.88 -15.36
N GLN A 112 -23.41 -12.70 -15.06
CA GLN A 112 -24.23 -11.94 -16.00
C GLN A 112 -23.45 -11.51 -17.25
N VAL A 113 -22.24 -11.00 -17.07
CA VAL A 113 -21.37 -10.59 -18.19
C VAL A 113 -20.98 -11.81 -19.03
N GLN A 114 -20.67 -12.95 -18.39
CA GLN A 114 -20.34 -14.18 -19.11
C GLN A 114 -21.52 -14.69 -19.94
N ALA A 115 -22.73 -14.75 -19.38
CA ALA A 115 -23.90 -15.18 -20.09
C ALA A 115 -24.15 -14.35 -21.36
N ARG A 116 -23.95 -13.04 -21.31
CA ARG A 116 -24.09 -12.13 -22.46
C ARG A 116 -22.98 -12.30 -23.49
N LEU A 117 -21.75 -12.51 -23.05
CA LEU A 117 -20.63 -12.85 -23.95
C LEU A 117 -20.90 -14.17 -24.68
N ASP A 118 -21.50 -15.16 -24.01
CA ASP A 118 -21.88 -16.44 -24.60
C ASP A 118 -23.02 -16.29 -25.62
N GLN A 119 -23.89 -15.31 -25.44
CA GLN A 119 -24.93 -14.93 -26.40
C GLN A 119 -24.38 -14.18 -27.61
N GLY A 120 -23.12 -13.77 -27.58
CA GLY A 120 -22.42 -13.09 -28.66
C GLY A 120 -22.59 -11.57 -28.63
N GLU A 121 -23.06 -11.00 -27.52
CA GLU A 121 -23.11 -9.54 -27.33
C GLU A 121 -21.71 -8.93 -27.32
N SER A 122 -21.58 -7.73 -27.84
CA SER A 122 -20.30 -7.02 -27.85
C SER A 122 -19.98 -6.41 -26.49
N VAL A 123 -18.69 -6.31 -26.15
CA VAL A 123 -18.23 -5.72 -24.87
C VAL A 123 -18.79 -4.30 -24.66
N PRO A 124 -18.86 -3.39 -25.67
CA PRO A 124 -19.46 -2.08 -25.51
C PRO A 124 -20.94 -2.13 -25.14
N GLU A 125 -21.68 -3.09 -25.68
CA GLU A 125 -23.11 -3.28 -25.42
C GLU A 125 -23.36 -3.79 -24.01
N ILE A 126 -22.61 -4.81 -23.59
CA ILE A 126 -22.62 -5.34 -22.23
C ILE A 126 -22.25 -4.23 -21.22
N SER A 127 -21.27 -3.39 -21.54
CA SER A 127 -20.89 -2.25 -20.70
C SER A 127 -22.03 -1.27 -20.47
N ARG A 128 -22.82 -0.95 -21.51
CA ARG A 128 -23.97 -0.05 -21.38
C ARG A 128 -25.08 -0.64 -20.52
N GLN A 129 -25.32 -1.94 -20.65
CA GLN A 129 -26.44 -2.61 -19.98
C GLN A 129 -26.12 -2.97 -18.52
N THR A 130 -24.88 -3.35 -18.23
CA THR A 130 -24.46 -3.78 -16.88
C THR A 130 -23.84 -2.65 -16.06
N GLY A 131 -23.53 -1.50 -16.66
CA GLY A 131 -22.82 -0.40 -16.03
C GLY A 131 -21.34 -0.70 -15.71
N VAL A 132 -20.84 -1.86 -16.15
CA VAL A 132 -19.44 -2.23 -16.00
C VAL A 132 -18.63 -1.62 -17.14
N LEU A 133 -17.58 -0.88 -16.83
CA LEU A 133 -16.72 -0.27 -17.85
C LEU A 133 -16.13 -1.33 -18.80
N ALA A 134 -16.18 -1.08 -20.11
CA ALA A 134 -15.65 -1.98 -21.14
C ALA A 134 -14.19 -2.40 -20.85
N ASN A 135 -13.36 -1.47 -20.38
CA ASN A 135 -11.97 -1.72 -20.00
C ASN A 135 -11.84 -2.73 -18.83
N THR A 136 -12.82 -2.75 -17.93
CA THR A 136 -12.87 -3.70 -16.81
C THR A 136 -13.23 -5.09 -17.31
N ILE A 137 -14.15 -5.19 -18.28
CA ILE A 137 -14.52 -6.45 -18.94
C ILE A 137 -13.34 -7.01 -19.72
N HIS A 138 -12.65 -6.20 -20.53
CA HIS A 138 -11.44 -6.62 -21.25
C HIS A 138 -10.33 -7.10 -20.31
N LYS A 139 -10.09 -6.42 -19.17
CA LYS A 139 -9.14 -6.88 -18.16
C LYS A 139 -9.53 -8.22 -17.55
N ALA A 140 -10.83 -8.46 -17.34
CA ALA A 140 -11.32 -9.73 -16.81
C ALA A 140 -11.15 -10.87 -17.82
N ILE A 141 -11.35 -10.60 -19.12
CA ILE A 141 -11.09 -11.56 -20.21
C ILE A 141 -9.59 -11.89 -20.26
N ARG A 142 -8.70 -10.89 -20.26
CA ARG A 142 -7.25 -11.10 -20.24
C ARG A 142 -6.76 -11.86 -19.00
N ALA A 143 -7.42 -11.68 -17.87
CA ALA A 143 -7.11 -12.37 -16.62
C ALA A 143 -7.73 -13.78 -16.54
N GLY A 144 -8.40 -14.27 -17.60
CA GLY A 144 -9.02 -15.58 -17.65
C GLY A 144 -10.29 -15.74 -16.78
N ARG A 145 -10.82 -14.64 -16.23
CA ARG A 145 -12.05 -14.63 -15.41
C ARG A 145 -13.32 -14.61 -16.24
N LEU A 146 -13.24 -14.17 -17.49
CA LEU A 146 -14.29 -14.18 -18.50
C LEU A 146 -13.73 -14.80 -19.78
N ARG A 147 -14.60 -15.47 -20.56
CA ARG A 147 -14.24 -16.05 -21.85
C ARG A 147 -15.00 -15.34 -22.95
N GLU A 148 -14.30 -14.83 -23.95
CA GLU A 148 -14.91 -14.29 -25.14
C GLU A 148 -15.23 -15.43 -26.11
N ARG A 149 -16.42 -15.44 -26.69
CA ARG A 149 -16.79 -16.43 -27.71
C ARG A 149 -15.89 -16.24 -28.93
N ALA A 150 -15.20 -17.29 -29.37
CA ALA A 150 -14.42 -17.25 -30.60
C ALA A 150 -15.32 -16.80 -31.74
N LYS A 151 -14.99 -15.66 -32.38
CA LYS A 151 -15.66 -15.22 -33.61
C LYS A 151 -15.50 -16.35 -34.63
N LYS A 152 -16.61 -17.01 -35.01
CA LYS A 152 -16.62 -17.86 -36.20
C LYS A 152 -16.15 -16.98 -37.36
N LYS A 153 -14.97 -17.29 -37.91
CA LYS A 153 -14.56 -16.80 -39.21
C LYS A 153 -15.63 -17.27 -40.18
N THR A 154 -16.50 -16.36 -40.63
CA THR A 154 -17.32 -16.58 -41.81
C THR A 154 -16.35 -16.72 -42.96
N LEU A 155 -16.10 -17.98 -43.41
CA LEU A 155 -15.53 -18.20 -44.72
C LEU A 155 -16.51 -17.54 -45.69
N GLY A 156 -16.03 -16.54 -46.42
CA GLY A 156 -16.78 -16.00 -47.55
C GLY A 156 -17.00 -17.11 -48.60
N PRO A 157 -18.06 -17.01 -49.39
CA PRO A 157 -18.35 -18.02 -50.40
C PRO A 157 -17.16 -18.09 -51.38
N PRO A 158 -16.80 -19.31 -51.85
CA PRO A 158 -15.81 -19.47 -52.88
C PRO A 158 -16.32 -18.86 -54.18
N SER A 159 -15.47 -18.06 -54.81
CA SER A 159 -15.70 -17.51 -56.15
C SER A 159 -15.55 -18.59 -57.20
#